data_f17a6c99819fcea31cf00a049a94205c
#
_entry.id   f17a6c99819fcea31cf00a049a94205c
#
_cell.length_a   1.000
_cell.length_b   1.000
_cell.length_c   1.000
_cell.angle_alpha   90.00
_cell.angle_beta   90.00
_cell.angle_gamma   90.00
#
_symmetry.space_group_name_H-M   'P 1'
#
loop_
_entity.id
_entity.type
_entity.pdbx_description
1 polymer ?
#
loop_
_entity_poly.entity_id
_entity_poly.type
_entity_poly.pdbx_seq_one_letter_code
_entity_poly.pdbx_strand_id
1 'polypeptide(L)'
;MQLRPYQIDFTQNIAVSLAQNKRIIAQLATGGGKTISFSSITQRYISKNDDNVLILVHRIELLKQTRRTLYDKFGITAEIIEAKTKRVKSSRVYLAMVETFKRREYNLGIGLLIIDEAHLGNFTKVLTRFTDCYVIGFTATPLSAKKKEPLNLFFNDIVTGVDIPELVTSGGLVPCRTYAIKNVTRSEFGSRMGEFDEKQMETAFSRKKQLDNCLRGYEQFAKGLKTMVFNVNVQHSKKVNALFVDAGYNSRHLDGGCSDSERASVFDWFSNTPDAILHNVGIATTGTDIPSVRCVITNFSTQSLPKWLQTTGRGARPYTEKEYFTIIDLGNNAQVFGEWSDSRNWKSMFHNPPMHKEGGVAAMKDCPTCFRLLPVRASQCPECGTQFDTGTLKFDDSVAEFELLTKGINIEKIQEKKDEEGRPLYSTFFHIGWHIAKMTKGQIVTEAMFTELERMCHEKSKEWCHLNGKRFNTWHKEQATNNLKKHLNYDNL
;
A
#
# COMPACT_ATOMS: atom_id res chain seq x y z
N MET A 1 1.19 18.31 -16.99
CA MET A 1 1.31 16.84 -16.78
C MET A 1 -0.05 16.20 -16.98
N GLN A 2 -0.14 15.04 -17.66
CA GLN A 2 -1.41 14.31 -17.82
C GLN A 2 -1.53 13.26 -16.70
N LEU A 3 -2.63 13.28 -15.97
CA LEU A 3 -2.96 12.27 -14.97
C LEU A 3 -3.34 10.96 -15.67
N ARG A 4 -3.06 9.83 -15.03
CA ARG A 4 -3.59 8.53 -15.49
C ARG A 4 -5.11 8.48 -15.27
N PRO A 5 -5.87 7.71 -16.06
CA PRO A 5 -7.33 7.64 -15.94
C PRO A 5 -7.82 7.42 -14.49
N TYR A 6 -7.27 6.43 -13.80
CA TYR A 6 -7.63 6.15 -12.41
C TYR A 6 -7.33 7.30 -11.43
N GLN A 7 -6.32 8.14 -11.73
CA GLN A 7 -6.00 9.32 -10.90
C GLN A 7 -7.01 10.43 -11.15
N ILE A 8 -7.52 10.56 -12.37
CA ILE A 8 -8.61 11.49 -12.71
C ILE A 8 -9.85 11.11 -11.90
N ASP A 9 -10.29 9.84 -12.00
CA ASP A 9 -11.46 9.33 -11.30
C ASP A 9 -11.29 9.48 -9.78
N PHE A 10 -10.12 9.14 -9.26
CA PHE A 10 -9.81 9.26 -7.83
C PHE A 10 -9.90 10.71 -7.33
N THR A 11 -9.32 11.67 -8.06
CA THR A 11 -9.38 13.09 -7.68
C THR A 11 -10.77 13.69 -7.84
N GLN A 12 -11.59 13.19 -8.78
CA GLN A 12 -12.99 13.57 -8.91
C GLN A 12 -13.83 13.04 -7.73
N ASN A 13 -13.66 11.77 -7.37
CA ASN A 13 -14.35 11.17 -6.21
C ASN A 13 -13.97 11.87 -4.90
N ILE A 14 -12.72 12.31 -4.74
CA ILE A 14 -12.29 13.15 -3.61
C ILE A 14 -13.07 14.47 -3.60
N ALA A 15 -13.22 15.14 -4.74
CA ALA A 15 -13.96 16.39 -4.83
C ALA A 15 -15.46 16.20 -4.51
N VAL A 16 -16.07 15.09 -4.95
CA VAL A 16 -17.46 14.74 -4.63
C VAL A 16 -17.64 14.50 -3.13
N SER A 17 -16.75 13.74 -2.50
CA SER A 17 -16.81 13.50 -1.07
C SER A 17 -16.59 14.78 -0.24
N LEU A 18 -15.67 15.66 -0.66
CA LEU A 18 -15.42 16.95 -0.01
C LEU A 18 -16.62 17.92 -0.08
N ALA A 19 -17.49 17.80 -1.08
CA ALA A 19 -18.72 18.58 -1.15
C ALA A 19 -19.70 18.27 0.00
N GLN A 20 -19.59 17.08 0.59
CA GLN A 20 -20.44 16.63 1.70
C GLN A 20 -19.71 16.56 3.04
N ASN A 21 -18.38 16.42 2.99
CA ASN A 21 -17.53 16.15 4.17
C ASN A 21 -16.34 17.11 4.21
N LYS A 22 -16.17 17.83 5.31
CA LYS A 22 -14.98 18.70 5.47
C LYS A 22 -13.67 17.92 5.63
N ARG A 23 -13.71 16.68 6.12
CA ARG A 23 -12.51 15.90 6.45
C ARG A 23 -12.64 14.47 5.91
N ILE A 24 -11.75 14.09 5.01
CA ILE A 24 -11.79 12.77 4.37
C ILE A 24 -10.42 12.09 4.34
N ILE A 25 -10.42 10.77 4.29
CA ILE A 25 -9.24 9.96 3.95
C ILE A 25 -9.27 9.68 2.45
N ALA A 26 -8.16 9.91 1.79
CA ALA A 26 -7.88 9.52 0.42
C ALA A 26 -6.92 8.32 0.42
N GLN A 27 -7.47 7.10 0.29
CA GLN A 27 -6.68 5.89 0.28
C GLN A 27 -6.25 5.56 -1.15
N LEU A 28 -4.94 5.42 -1.37
CA LEU A 28 -4.37 4.96 -2.64
C LEU A 28 -3.13 4.11 -2.36
N ALA A 29 -3.06 2.94 -2.98
CA ALA A 29 -1.99 1.98 -2.76
C ALA A 29 -0.59 2.60 -2.92
N THR A 30 0.42 2.04 -2.24
CA THR A 30 1.81 2.46 -2.42
C THR A 30 2.21 2.28 -3.89
N GLY A 31 2.76 3.32 -4.51
CA GLY A 31 3.07 3.33 -5.95
C GLY A 31 1.94 3.84 -6.84
N GLY A 32 0.70 3.99 -6.33
CA GLY A 32 -0.44 4.53 -7.10
C GLY A 32 -0.35 6.02 -7.43
N GLY A 33 0.67 6.74 -6.93
CA GLY A 33 0.89 8.16 -7.25
C GLY A 33 0.16 9.15 -6.34
N LYS A 34 0.10 8.87 -5.03
CA LYS A 34 -0.48 9.79 -4.03
C LYS A 34 0.01 11.22 -4.18
N THR A 35 1.34 11.42 -4.30
CA THR A 35 1.94 12.75 -4.45
C THR A 35 1.46 13.47 -5.70
N ILE A 36 1.31 12.77 -6.81
CA ILE A 36 0.76 13.31 -8.07
C ILE A 36 -0.70 13.71 -7.88
N SER A 37 -1.50 12.84 -7.25
CA SER A 37 -2.93 13.09 -7.02
C SER A 37 -3.16 14.31 -6.14
N PHE A 38 -2.46 14.43 -5.00
CA PHE A 38 -2.66 15.61 -4.16
C PHE A 38 -2.03 16.89 -4.74
N SER A 39 -0.96 16.79 -5.54
CA SER A 39 -0.43 17.96 -6.26
C SER A 39 -1.42 18.48 -7.30
N SER A 40 -2.12 17.58 -8.01
CA SER A 40 -3.20 17.96 -8.93
C SER A 40 -4.38 18.61 -8.21
N ILE A 41 -4.79 18.07 -7.04
CA ILE A 41 -5.83 18.68 -6.20
C ILE A 41 -5.38 20.07 -5.75
N THR A 42 -4.12 20.22 -5.32
CA THR A 42 -3.54 21.51 -4.93
C THR A 42 -3.65 22.52 -6.06
N GLN A 43 -3.23 22.14 -7.29
CA GLN A 43 -3.30 23.00 -8.47
C GLN A 43 -4.74 23.46 -8.75
N ARG A 44 -5.68 22.51 -8.76
CA ARG A 44 -7.11 22.80 -8.97
C ARG A 44 -7.68 23.69 -7.87
N TYR A 45 -7.27 23.49 -6.63
CA TYR A 45 -7.75 24.28 -5.49
C TYR A 45 -7.31 25.75 -5.60
N ILE A 46 -6.00 26.01 -5.78
CA ILE A 46 -5.46 27.38 -5.85
C ILE A 46 -5.92 28.14 -7.11
N SER A 47 -6.38 27.43 -8.16
CA SER A 47 -6.94 28.06 -9.36
C SER A 47 -8.40 28.52 -9.20
N LYS A 48 -9.11 28.05 -8.16
CA LYS A 48 -10.53 28.29 -7.96
C LYS A 48 -10.87 29.02 -6.66
N ASN A 49 -9.93 29.08 -5.72
CA ASN A 49 -10.16 29.65 -4.39
C ASN A 49 -9.03 30.63 -4.07
N ASP A 50 -9.31 31.61 -3.22
CA ASP A 50 -8.35 32.62 -2.77
C ASP A 50 -7.57 32.16 -1.53
N ASP A 51 -8.05 31.15 -0.81
CA ASP A 51 -7.39 30.57 0.33
C ASP A 51 -6.14 29.75 -0.07
N ASN A 52 -5.27 29.56 0.89
CA ASN A 52 -4.00 28.86 0.67
C ASN A 52 -4.10 27.36 1.00
N VAL A 53 -3.12 26.61 0.52
CA VAL A 53 -2.98 25.17 0.76
C VAL A 53 -1.80 24.92 1.67
N LEU A 54 -2.00 24.09 2.70
CA LEU A 54 -0.93 23.54 3.54
C LEU A 54 -0.79 22.05 3.29
N ILE A 55 0.42 21.62 2.94
CA ILE A 55 0.76 20.20 2.78
C ILE A 55 1.70 19.79 3.90
N LEU A 56 1.32 18.77 4.67
CA LEU A 56 2.09 18.23 5.78
C LEU A 56 2.65 16.85 5.42
N VAL A 57 3.94 16.69 5.62
CA VAL A 57 4.67 15.43 5.41
C VAL A 57 5.43 15.02 6.67
N HIS A 58 5.83 13.75 6.77
CA HIS A 58 6.44 13.21 7.98
C HIS A 58 7.96 13.11 7.93
N ARG A 59 8.57 13.20 6.74
CA ARG A 59 10.02 13.04 6.55
C ARG A 59 10.57 14.09 5.60
N ILE A 60 11.84 14.42 5.81
CA ILE A 60 12.55 15.43 4.99
C ILE A 60 12.69 14.97 3.53
N GLU A 61 12.86 13.67 3.29
CA GLU A 61 12.92 13.10 1.95
C GLU A 61 11.60 13.29 1.19
N LEU A 62 10.47 13.05 1.87
CA LEU A 62 9.13 13.30 1.33
C LEU A 62 8.88 14.77 1.07
N LEU A 63 9.40 15.67 1.95
CA LEU A 63 9.30 17.11 1.75
C LEU A 63 10.04 17.53 0.47
N LYS A 64 11.28 17.08 0.30
CA LYS A 64 12.09 17.35 -0.91
C LYS A 64 11.42 16.80 -2.17
N GLN A 65 10.92 15.55 -2.11
CA GLN A 65 10.21 14.90 -3.22
C GLN A 65 8.91 15.64 -3.58
N THR A 66 8.10 15.99 -2.59
CA THR A 66 6.84 16.71 -2.79
C THR A 66 7.10 18.09 -3.41
N ARG A 67 8.08 18.85 -2.88
CA ARG A 67 8.48 20.14 -3.44
C ARG A 67 8.86 20.02 -4.91
N ARG A 68 9.71 19.03 -5.23
CA ARG A 68 10.13 18.78 -6.61
C ARG A 68 8.95 18.42 -7.51
N THR A 69 8.05 17.55 -7.04
CA THR A 69 6.85 17.15 -7.81
C THR A 69 5.93 18.34 -8.08
N LEU A 70 5.67 19.18 -7.07
CA LEU A 70 4.86 20.39 -7.22
C LEU A 70 5.46 21.33 -8.28
N TYR A 71 6.75 21.55 -8.23
CA TYR A 71 7.42 22.46 -9.16
C TYR A 71 7.55 21.85 -10.57
N ASP A 72 8.18 20.67 -10.70
CA ASP A 72 8.53 20.10 -12.01
C ASP A 72 7.30 19.63 -12.80
N LYS A 73 6.25 19.18 -12.11
CA LYS A 73 5.08 18.57 -12.75
C LYS A 73 3.87 19.50 -12.84
N PHE A 74 3.73 20.44 -11.92
CA PHE A 74 2.56 21.30 -11.81
C PHE A 74 2.86 22.79 -11.84
N GLY A 75 4.15 23.20 -11.90
CA GLY A 75 4.57 24.62 -11.91
C GLY A 75 4.26 25.36 -10.61
N ILE A 76 4.08 24.63 -9.50
CA ILE A 76 3.70 25.20 -8.21
C ILE A 76 4.94 25.42 -7.36
N THR A 77 5.19 26.67 -7.00
CA THR A 77 6.23 27.03 -6.00
C THR A 77 5.60 26.98 -4.61
N ALA A 78 6.14 26.13 -3.73
CA ALA A 78 5.71 26.03 -2.34
C ALA A 78 6.72 26.69 -1.41
N GLU A 79 6.25 27.48 -0.45
CA GLU A 79 7.07 27.99 0.67
C GLU A 79 7.30 26.87 1.68
N ILE A 80 8.57 26.64 2.01
CA ILE A 80 8.98 25.57 2.93
C ILE A 80 9.05 26.09 4.37
N ILE A 81 8.36 25.41 5.28
CA ILE A 81 8.41 25.72 6.71
C ILE A 81 9.26 24.66 7.42
N GLU A 82 10.50 25.01 7.70
CA GLU A 82 11.46 24.17 8.42
C GLU A 82 11.63 24.64 9.89
N ALA A 83 12.28 23.82 10.71
CA ALA A 83 12.55 24.16 12.12
C ALA A 83 13.33 25.46 12.29
N LYS A 84 14.21 25.79 11.32
CA LYS A 84 15.04 27.00 11.29
C LYS A 84 14.35 28.20 10.66
N THR A 85 13.15 28.06 10.08
CA THR A 85 12.44 29.15 9.41
C THR A 85 12.02 30.21 10.44
N LYS A 86 12.63 31.38 10.39
CA LYS A 86 12.32 32.51 11.28
C LYS A 86 11.09 33.28 10.80
N ARG A 87 10.94 33.47 9.51
CA ARG A 87 9.86 34.21 8.86
C ARG A 87 9.34 33.39 7.66
N VAL A 88 8.05 33.15 7.62
CA VAL A 88 7.37 32.49 6.50
C VAL A 88 6.97 33.55 5.50
N LYS A 89 7.36 33.39 4.24
CA LYS A 89 6.93 34.27 3.15
C LYS A 89 5.50 33.98 2.74
N SER A 90 4.78 34.99 2.26
CA SER A 90 3.46 34.78 1.68
C SER A 90 3.56 33.87 0.46
N SER A 91 2.71 32.86 0.41
CA SER A 91 2.64 31.88 -0.67
C SER A 91 1.23 31.30 -0.77
N ARG A 92 0.84 30.82 -1.95
CA ARG A 92 -0.41 30.09 -2.14
C ARG A 92 -0.30 28.66 -1.65
N VAL A 93 0.89 28.11 -1.54
CA VAL A 93 1.13 26.73 -1.10
C VAL A 93 2.28 26.71 -0.08
N TYR A 94 1.99 26.11 1.07
CA TYR A 94 2.96 25.87 2.13
C TYR A 94 3.23 24.38 2.26
N LEU A 95 4.48 24.03 2.47
CA LEU A 95 4.92 22.65 2.67
C LEU A 95 5.75 22.55 3.95
N ALA A 96 5.35 21.69 4.88
CA ALA A 96 6.02 21.56 6.17
C ALA A 96 6.09 20.12 6.65
N MET A 97 7.04 19.85 7.54
CA MET A 97 7.00 18.61 8.34
C MET A 97 5.97 18.76 9.48
N VAL A 98 5.15 17.74 9.72
CA VAL A 98 4.15 17.72 10.80
C VAL A 98 4.78 18.11 12.14
N GLU A 99 5.94 17.52 12.50
CA GLU A 99 6.63 17.77 13.76
C GLU A 99 7.14 19.22 13.91
N THR A 100 7.50 19.84 12.81
CA THR A 100 7.91 21.27 12.82
C THR A 100 6.70 22.16 12.95
N PHE A 101 5.65 21.87 12.16
CA PHE A 101 4.46 22.73 12.09
C PHE A 101 3.68 22.77 13.40
N LYS A 102 3.55 21.65 14.12
CA LYS A 102 2.81 21.61 15.38
C LYS A 102 3.45 22.37 16.54
N ARG A 103 4.75 22.76 16.43
CA ARG A 103 5.49 23.46 17.49
C ARG A 103 5.26 24.98 17.48
N ARG A 104 4.75 25.54 16.40
CA ARG A 104 4.55 26.98 16.22
C ARG A 104 3.18 27.26 15.63
N GLU A 105 2.66 28.42 15.90
CA GLU A 105 1.44 28.91 15.29
C GLU A 105 1.79 29.80 14.11
N TYR A 106 1.03 29.65 13.04
CA TYR A 106 1.18 30.41 11.81
C TYR A 106 -0.22 30.86 11.36
N ASN A 107 -0.35 32.14 11.06
CA ASN A 107 -1.56 32.68 10.42
C ASN A 107 -1.33 32.68 8.90
N LEU A 108 -1.77 31.64 8.22
CA LEU A 108 -1.48 31.40 6.80
C LEU A 108 -2.73 31.43 5.89
N GLY A 109 -3.93 31.68 6.42
CA GLY A 109 -5.17 31.68 5.65
C GLY A 109 -5.41 30.36 4.89
N ILE A 110 -5.37 29.23 5.61
CA ILE A 110 -5.45 27.91 5.02
C ILE A 110 -6.91 27.50 4.82
N GLY A 111 -7.32 27.25 3.56
CA GLY A 111 -8.61 26.68 3.22
C GLY A 111 -8.55 25.19 2.87
N LEU A 112 -7.35 24.65 2.54
CA LEU A 112 -7.13 23.22 2.30
C LEU A 112 -5.88 22.73 3.02
N LEU A 113 -6.06 21.72 3.89
CA LEU A 113 -4.98 21.00 4.56
C LEU A 113 -4.85 19.59 3.96
N ILE A 114 -3.67 19.26 3.47
CA ILE A 114 -3.32 17.92 2.98
C ILE A 114 -2.31 17.30 3.93
N ILE A 115 -2.57 16.08 4.38
CA ILE A 115 -1.70 15.33 5.28
C ILE A 115 -1.25 14.05 4.57
N ASP A 116 0.01 13.96 4.20
CA ASP A 116 0.56 12.72 3.64
C ASP A 116 0.86 11.70 4.76
N GLU A 117 0.68 10.42 4.47
CA GLU A 117 0.78 9.30 5.42
C GLU A 117 -0.03 9.52 6.71
N ALA A 118 -1.30 9.90 6.55
CA ALA A 118 -2.20 10.22 7.65
C ALA A 118 -2.38 9.09 8.68
N HIS A 119 -2.10 7.83 8.31
CA HIS A 119 -2.14 6.68 9.23
C HIS A 119 -1.16 6.80 10.42
N LEU A 120 -0.12 7.64 10.34
CA LEU A 120 0.85 7.83 11.44
C LEU A 120 0.24 8.55 12.66
N GLY A 121 -0.90 9.25 12.51
CA GLY A 121 -1.70 9.76 13.61
C GLY A 121 -1.06 10.87 14.46
N ASN A 122 0.05 11.48 14.02
CA ASN A 122 0.72 12.56 14.79
C ASN A 122 0.23 13.97 14.44
N PHE A 123 -0.80 14.08 13.64
CA PHE A 123 -1.41 15.33 13.16
C PHE A 123 -2.54 15.87 14.07
N THR A 124 -2.98 15.14 15.07
CA THR A 124 -4.17 15.49 15.87
C THR A 124 -4.11 16.90 16.45
N LYS A 125 -2.94 17.30 16.99
CA LYS A 125 -2.72 18.67 17.48
C LYS A 125 -2.78 19.73 16.39
N VAL A 126 -2.55 19.38 15.13
CA VAL A 126 -2.68 20.30 13.99
C VAL A 126 -4.15 20.47 13.64
N LEU A 127 -4.92 19.38 13.62
CA LEU A 127 -6.34 19.43 13.28
C LEU A 127 -7.17 20.32 14.20
N THR A 128 -6.78 20.48 15.47
CA THR A 128 -7.47 21.39 16.40
C THR A 128 -7.36 22.86 16.02
N ARG A 129 -6.37 23.23 15.18
CA ARG A 129 -6.16 24.60 14.70
C ARG A 129 -6.89 24.90 13.38
N PHE A 130 -7.38 23.86 12.71
CA PHE A 130 -8.00 23.97 11.38
C PHE A 130 -9.41 23.38 11.41
N THR A 131 -10.34 24.15 11.98
CA THR A 131 -11.75 23.73 12.13
C THR A 131 -12.57 24.00 10.88
N ASP A 132 -12.24 25.05 10.14
CA ASP A 132 -13.05 25.57 9.03
C ASP A 132 -12.50 25.30 7.64
N CYS A 133 -11.34 24.65 7.50
CA CYS A 133 -10.77 24.26 6.23
C CYS A 133 -11.15 22.81 5.83
N TYR A 134 -11.02 22.52 4.54
CA TYR A 134 -11.04 21.14 4.05
C TYR A 134 -9.77 20.40 4.47
N VAL A 135 -9.92 19.13 4.86
CA VAL A 135 -8.79 18.29 5.24
C VAL A 135 -8.82 16.99 4.47
N ILE A 136 -7.72 16.67 3.81
CA ILE A 136 -7.53 15.39 3.10
C ILE A 136 -6.34 14.67 3.71
N GLY A 137 -6.59 13.52 4.33
CA GLY A 137 -5.54 12.61 4.80
C GLY A 137 -5.20 11.56 3.74
N PHE A 138 -4.04 11.66 3.10
CA PHE A 138 -3.57 10.65 2.15
C PHE A 138 -2.88 9.50 2.86
N THR A 139 -3.19 8.27 2.49
CA THR A 139 -2.51 7.07 2.99
C THR A 139 -2.68 5.89 2.03
N ALA A 140 -1.74 4.96 2.07
CA ALA A 140 -1.92 3.67 1.40
C ALA A 140 -2.73 2.69 2.27
N THR A 141 -2.68 2.88 3.58
CA THR A 141 -3.25 1.96 4.57
C THR A 141 -4.01 2.78 5.62
N PRO A 142 -5.33 2.89 5.54
CA PRO A 142 -6.14 3.75 6.40
C PRO A 142 -6.36 3.16 7.81
N LEU A 143 -5.31 2.60 8.39
CA LEU A 143 -5.28 2.04 9.75
C LEU A 143 -4.34 2.88 10.60
N SER A 144 -4.85 3.51 11.66
CA SER A 144 -4.04 4.38 12.53
C SER A 144 -2.92 3.61 13.22
N ALA A 145 -1.71 4.17 13.20
CA ALA A 145 -0.59 3.68 14.00
C ALA A 145 -0.86 3.84 15.51
N LYS A 146 -1.71 4.81 15.88
CA LYS A 146 -2.17 5.00 17.25
C LYS A 146 -3.44 4.19 17.49
N LYS A 147 -3.31 3.05 18.12
CA LYS A 147 -4.41 2.09 18.34
C LYS A 147 -5.65 2.66 19.06
N LYS A 148 -5.47 3.67 19.91
CA LYS A 148 -6.56 4.33 20.64
C LYS A 148 -7.21 5.48 19.87
N GLU A 149 -6.63 5.89 18.76
CA GLU A 149 -7.09 7.01 17.93
C GLU A 149 -7.30 6.52 16.47
N PRO A 150 -8.34 5.72 16.20
CA PRO A 150 -8.63 5.30 14.82
C PRO A 150 -8.98 6.50 13.95
N LEU A 151 -8.71 6.41 12.65
CA LEU A 151 -8.82 7.55 11.74
C LEU A 151 -10.25 8.09 11.60
N ASN A 152 -11.26 7.24 11.74
CA ASN A 152 -12.67 7.63 11.68
C ASN A 152 -13.12 8.54 12.85
N LEU A 153 -12.28 8.74 13.87
CA LEU A 153 -12.51 9.79 14.88
C LEU A 153 -12.20 11.20 14.37
N PHE A 154 -11.39 11.33 13.33
CA PHE A 154 -10.88 12.60 12.80
C PHE A 154 -11.37 12.92 11.40
N PHE A 155 -11.77 11.89 10.65
CA PHE A 155 -12.23 11.98 9.27
C PHE A 155 -13.61 11.37 9.13
N ASN A 156 -14.48 12.01 8.35
CA ASN A 156 -15.89 11.65 8.23
C ASN A 156 -16.13 10.57 7.15
N ASP A 157 -15.27 10.51 6.14
CA ASP A 157 -15.41 9.61 4.99
C ASP A 157 -14.07 9.13 4.47
N ILE A 158 -14.09 8.09 3.66
CA ILE A 158 -12.95 7.54 2.95
C ILE A 158 -13.25 7.37 1.46
N VAL A 159 -12.39 7.94 0.64
CA VAL A 159 -12.34 7.69 -0.81
C VAL A 159 -11.23 6.71 -1.10
N THR A 160 -11.57 5.55 -1.65
CA THR A 160 -10.60 4.53 -2.07
C THR A 160 -10.29 4.67 -3.55
N GLY A 161 -9.01 4.69 -3.89
CA GLY A 161 -8.53 4.59 -5.27
C GLY A 161 -8.37 3.14 -5.72
N VAL A 162 -7.67 2.96 -6.84
CA VAL A 162 -7.35 1.63 -7.39
C VAL A 162 -6.54 0.80 -6.39
N ASP A 163 -6.80 -0.49 -6.35
CA ASP A 163 -6.08 -1.43 -5.50
C ASP A 163 -4.77 -1.93 -6.16
N ILE A 164 -4.03 -2.78 -5.43
CA ILE A 164 -2.75 -3.30 -5.93
C ILE A 164 -2.93 -4.19 -7.17
N PRO A 165 -3.88 -5.16 -7.21
CA PRO A 165 -4.13 -5.95 -8.41
C PRO A 165 -4.43 -5.12 -9.65
N GLU A 166 -5.23 -4.07 -9.53
CA GLU A 166 -5.54 -3.16 -10.65
C GLU A 166 -4.30 -2.39 -11.11
N LEU A 167 -3.46 -1.94 -10.18
CA LEU A 167 -2.19 -1.28 -10.51
C LEU A 167 -1.22 -2.24 -11.21
N VAL A 168 -1.19 -3.51 -10.82
CA VAL A 168 -0.37 -4.54 -11.48
C VAL A 168 -0.90 -4.80 -12.89
N THR A 169 -2.21 -4.98 -13.06
CA THR A 169 -2.83 -5.22 -14.36
C THR A 169 -2.62 -4.04 -15.33
N SER A 170 -2.64 -2.80 -14.82
CA SER A 170 -2.40 -1.59 -15.62
C SER A 170 -0.92 -1.27 -15.86
N GLY A 171 0.01 -2.11 -15.37
CA GLY A 171 1.45 -1.87 -15.47
C GLY A 171 1.96 -0.73 -14.59
N GLY A 172 1.15 -0.26 -13.65
CA GLY A 172 1.56 0.75 -12.66
C GLY A 172 2.48 0.17 -11.57
N LEU A 173 2.37 -1.14 -11.33
CA LEU A 173 3.21 -1.94 -10.44
C LEU A 173 3.54 -3.28 -11.12
N VAL A 174 4.58 -3.98 -10.63
CA VAL A 174 4.88 -5.34 -11.08
C VAL A 174 4.34 -6.36 -10.07
N PRO A 175 3.93 -7.57 -10.52
CA PRO A 175 3.47 -8.63 -9.64
C PRO A 175 4.58 -9.12 -8.71
N CYS A 176 4.21 -9.77 -7.60
CA CYS A 176 5.15 -10.39 -6.69
C CYS A 176 5.16 -11.92 -6.81
N ARG A 177 6.27 -12.53 -6.35
CA ARG A 177 6.35 -13.94 -5.97
C ARG A 177 6.77 -14.00 -4.52
N THR A 178 5.93 -14.54 -3.64
CA THR A 178 6.17 -14.60 -2.20
C THR A 178 6.56 -15.99 -1.78
N TYR A 179 7.76 -16.12 -1.23
CA TYR A 179 8.27 -17.33 -0.59
C TYR A 179 8.27 -17.14 0.90
N ALA A 180 7.67 -18.04 1.66
CA ALA A 180 7.59 -17.98 3.11
C ALA A 180 8.15 -19.26 3.73
N ILE A 181 8.61 -19.16 4.97
CA ILE A 181 9.04 -20.30 5.79
C ILE A 181 7.82 -20.78 6.58
N LYS A 182 7.55 -22.09 6.54
CA LYS A 182 6.42 -22.71 7.26
C LYS A 182 6.57 -22.69 8.78
N ASN A 183 7.78 -22.54 9.31
CA ASN A 183 8.14 -22.90 10.68
C ASN A 183 8.57 -21.71 11.55
N VAL A 184 7.85 -20.61 11.58
CA VAL A 184 8.09 -19.49 12.50
C VAL A 184 6.97 -19.39 13.54
N THR A 185 7.33 -19.55 14.81
CA THR A 185 6.37 -19.41 15.92
C THR A 185 6.26 -17.96 16.36
N ARG A 186 5.16 -17.31 16.01
CA ARG A 186 4.88 -15.93 16.43
C ARG A 186 4.43 -15.82 17.90
N SER A 187 3.95 -16.90 18.50
CA SER A 187 3.53 -16.94 19.92
C SER A 187 4.67 -16.81 20.90
N GLU A 188 5.93 -16.99 20.46
CA GLU A 188 7.11 -16.77 21.31
C GLU A 188 7.34 -15.27 21.60
N PHE A 189 6.71 -14.37 20.85
CA PHE A 189 6.92 -12.94 21.01
C PHE A 189 5.80 -12.34 21.86
N GLY A 190 6.16 -11.78 23.02
CA GLY A 190 5.27 -10.90 23.76
C GLY A 190 4.90 -9.67 22.92
N SER A 191 3.75 -9.06 23.22
CA SER A 191 3.30 -7.83 22.58
C SER A 191 3.52 -6.63 23.48
N ARG A 192 4.15 -5.58 22.93
CA ARG A 192 4.30 -4.30 23.60
C ARG A 192 3.83 -3.18 22.68
N MET A 193 2.90 -2.35 23.16
CA MET A 193 2.34 -1.21 22.42
C MET A 193 1.80 -1.59 21.02
N GLY A 194 1.35 -2.84 20.83
CA GLY A 194 0.74 -3.33 19.61
C GLY A 194 1.72 -3.80 18.53
N GLU A 195 2.97 -3.97 18.88
CA GLU A 195 3.98 -4.68 18.12
C GLU A 195 4.59 -5.79 18.98
N PHE A 196 5.32 -6.71 18.35
CA PHE A 196 6.07 -7.72 19.06
C PHE A 196 7.22 -7.11 19.85
N ASP A 197 7.58 -7.75 20.97
CA ASP A 197 8.75 -7.34 21.74
C ASP A 197 10.03 -7.50 20.91
N GLU A 198 10.72 -6.38 20.69
CA GLU A 198 11.88 -6.31 19.81
C GLU A 198 13.04 -7.17 20.27
N LYS A 199 13.26 -7.26 21.60
CA LYS A 199 14.37 -8.07 22.14
C LYS A 199 14.12 -9.56 21.98
N GLN A 200 12.87 -10.00 22.22
CA GLN A 200 12.48 -11.40 22.01
C GLN A 200 12.57 -11.77 20.52
N MET A 201 12.11 -10.90 19.63
CA MET A 201 12.27 -11.07 18.19
C MET A 201 13.75 -11.13 17.78
N GLU A 202 14.60 -10.19 18.27
CA GLU A 202 16.03 -10.21 17.98
C GLU A 202 16.66 -11.54 18.39
N THR A 203 16.37 -12.00 19.61
CA THR A 203 16.89 -13.27 20.12
C THR A 203 16.49 -14.43 19.20
N ALA A 204 15.24 -14.50 18.78
CA ALA A 204 14.74 -15.56 17.92
C ALA A 204 15.36 -15.50 16.52
N PHE A 205 15.35 -14.34 15.87
CA PHE A 205 15.89 -14.15 14.52
C PHE A 205 17.43 -14.15 14.45
N SER A 206 18.13 -13.97 15.57
CA SER A 206 19.60 -14.10 15.67
C SER A 206 20.07 -15.53 15.93
N ARG A 207 19.19 -16.51 16.09
CA ARG A 207 19.59 -17.92 16.16
C ARG A 207 20.28 -18.31 14.85
N LYS A 208 21.35 -19.11 14.92
CA LYS A 208 22.17 -19.53 13.76
C LYS A 208 21.28 -19.99 12.60
N LYS A 209 20.32 -20.87 12.86
CA LYS A 209 19.39 -21.38 11.86
C LYS A 209 18.59 -20.29 11.13
N GLN A 210 18.12 -19.25 11.83
CA GLN A 210 17.37 -18.15 11.22
C GLN A 210 18.26 -17.25 10.36
N LEU A 211 19.48 -17.02 10.80
CA LEU A 211 20.51 -16.32 10.02
C LEU A 211 20.81 -17.11 8.74
N ASP A 212 21.05 -18.43 8.87
CA ASP A 212 21.28 -19.33 7.73
C ASP A 212 20.07 -19.37 6.77
N ASN A 213 18.84 -19.36 7.30
CA ASN A 213 17.62 -19.30 6.47
C ASN A 213 17.54 -18.02 5.66
N CYS A 214 17.98 -16.88 6.20
CA CYS A 214 17.98 -15.61 5.47
C CYS A 214 18.94 -15.69 4.26
N LEU A 215 20.14 -16.19 4.47
CA LEU A 215 21.13 -16.37 3.40
C LEU A 215 20.65 -17.39 2.36
N ARG A 216 20.17 -18.55 2.79
CA ARG A 216 19.65 -19.61 1.91
C ARG A 216 18.47 -19.13 1.07
N GLY A 217 17.53 -18.40 1.68
CA GLY A 217 16.40 -17.83 0.94
C GLY A 217 16.86 -16.88 -0.16
N TYR A 218 17.83 -16.02 0.12
CA TYR A 218 18.45 -15.19 -0.89
C TYR A 218 19.12 -16.02 -2.00
N GLU A 219 19.96 -17.00 -1.64
CA GLU A 219 20.68 -17.84 -2.61
C GLU A 219 19.73 -18.62 -3.51
N GLN A 220 18.63 -19.12 -2.97
CA GLN A 220 17.67 -19.95 -3.70
C GLN A 220 16.75 -19.13 -4.62
N PHE A 221 16.31 -17.92 -4.20
CA PHE A 221 15.25 -17.20 -4.88
C PHE A 221 15.63 -15.81 -5.38
N ALA A 222 16.78 -15.28 -4.98
CA ALA A 222 17.15 -13.89 -5.25
C ALA A 222 18.65 -13.69 -5.56
N LYS A 223 19.42 -14.75 -5.75
CA LYS A 223 20.86 -14.65 -6.01
C LYS A 223 21.15 -13.76 -7.21
N GLY A 224 21.98 -12.73 -7.02
CA GLY A 224 22.33 -11.74 -8.05
C GLY A 224 21.26 -10.66 -8.27
N LEU A 225 20.15 -10.68 -7.54
CA LEU A 225 19.12 -9.64 -7.63
C LEU A 225 19.40 -8.53 -6.62
N LYS A 226 19.17 -7.28 -7.06
CA LYS A 226 19.19 -6.12 -6.15
C LYS A 226 18.14 -6.30 -5.06
N THR A 227 18.60 -6.39 -3.80
CA THR A 227 17.79 -6.86 -2.68
C THR A 227 17.77 -5.85 -1.53
N MET A 228 16.59 -5.59 -0.96
CA MET A 228 16.43 -4.93 0.33
C MET A 228 16.08 -5.95 1.41
N VAL A 229 16.87 -5.98 2.50
CA VAL A 229 16.62 -6.81 3.67
C VAL A 229 16.19 -5.94 4.83
N PHE A 230 14.98 -6.17 5.33
CA PHE A 230 14.44 -5.48 6.49
C PHE A 230 14.58 -6.36 7.71
N ASN A 231 15.31 -5.89 8.71
CA ASN A 231 15.67 -6.64 9.90
C ASN A 231 14.94 -6.13 11.15
N VAL A 232 14.99 -6.91 12.23
CA VAL A 232 14.32 -6.61 13.50
C VAL A 232 14.81 -5.29 14.10
N ASN A 233 16.14 -5.16 14.30
CA ASN A 233 16.80 -3.99 14.86
C ASN A 233 18.22 -3.85 14.31
N VAL A 234 18.94 -2.82 14.77
CA VAL A 234 20.29 -2.48 14.27
C VAL A 234 21.30 -3.59 14.52
N GLN A 235 21.28 -4.20 15.72
CA GLN A 235 22.21 -5.28 16.04
C GLN A 235 21.99 -6.51 15.18
N HIS A 236 20.74 -6.94 15.05
CA HIS A 236 20.35 -8.04 14.16
C HIS A 236 20.74 -7.74 12.71
N SER A 237 20.46 -6.52 12.23
CA SER A 237 20.79 -6.10 10.86
C SER A 237 22.30 -6.16 10.58
N LYS A 238 23.13 -5.75 11.53
CA LYS A 238 24.59 -5.85 11.40
C LYS A 238 25.08 -7.28 11.37
N LYS A 239 24.50 -8.18 12.20
CA LYS A 239 24.82 -9.61 12.20
C LYS A 239 24.50 -10.26 10.85
N VAL A 240 23.29 -9.99 10.31
CA VAL A 240 22.88 -10.54 9.02
C VAL A 240 23.73 -9.97 7.89
N ASN A 241 24.03 -8.67 7.89
CA ASN A 241 24.93 -8.07 6.91
C ASN A 241 26.32 -8.70 6.92
N ALA A 242 26.91 -8.96 8.10
CA ALA A 242 28.22 -9.62 8.22
C ALA A 242 28.19 -11.01 7.57
N LEU A 243 27.14 -11.80 7.81
CA LEU A 243 26.96 -13.11 7.19
C LEU A 243 26.97 -13.05 5.65
N PHE A 244 26.30 -12.04 5.07
CA PHE A 244 26.28 -11.87 3.62
C PHE A 244 27.63 -11.40 3.06
N VAL A 245 28.34 -10.52 3.79
CA VAL A 245 29.71 -10.09 3.43
C VAL A 245 30.67 -11.26 3.48
N ASP A 246 30.62 -12.09 4.56
CA ASP A 246 31.47 -13.28 4.72
C ASP A 246 31.18 -14.34 3.62
N ALA A 247 29.95 -14.40 3.12
CA ALA A 247 29.58 -15.22 1.97
C ALA A 247 29.98 -14.62 0.61
N GLY A 248 30.65 -13.46 0.58
CA GLY A 248 31.18 -12.82 -0.63
C GLY A 248 30.18 -11.97 -1.42
N TYR A 249 29.05 -11.59 -0.83
CA TYR A 249 28.03 -10.76 -1.51
C TYR A 249 28.29 -9.25 -1.34
N ASN A 250 27.89 -8.47 -2.32
CA ASN A 250 27.90 -6.98 -2.29
C ASN A 250 26.85 -6.46 -1.30
N SER A 251 27.16 -6.45 -0.02
CA SER A 251 26.23 -6.18 1.06
C SER A 251 26.66 -5.00 1.91
N ARG A 252 25.71 -4.11 2.25
CA ARG A 252 25.91 -2.99 3.19
C ARG A 252 24.72 -2.84 4.13
N HIS A 253 25.02 -2.31 5.32
CA HIS A 253 24.03 -1.97 6.34
C HIS A 253 23.78 -0.45 6.37
N LEU A 254 22.52 -0.07 6.66
CA LEU A 254 22.11 1.32 6.85
C LEU A 254 21.12 1.42 8.02
N ASP A 255 21.40 2.29 8.98
CA ASP A 255 20.52 2.56 10.12
C ASP A 255 20.32 4.07 10.38
N GLY A 256 19.51 4.41 11.40
CA GLY A 256 19.19 5.77 11.76
C GLY A 256 20.34 6.57 12.37
N GLY A 257 21.42 5.89 12.80
CA GLY A 257 22.63 6.52 13.33
C GLY A 257 23.60 7.03 12.27
N CYS A 258 23.41 6.66 11.00
CA CYS A 258 24.24 7.12 9.89
C CYS A 258 24.02 8.61 9.62
N SER A 259 25.10 9.33 9.35
CA SER A 259 25.06 10.73 8.90
C SER A 259 24.34 10.86 7.55
N ASP A 260 23.88 12.06 7.21
CA ASP A 260 23.21 12.32 5.91
C ASP A 260 24.14 12.04 4.72
N SER A 261 25.45 12.28 4.85
CA SER A 261 26.45 11.99 3.82
C SER A 261 26.67 10.49 3.63
N GLU A 262 26.79 9.73 4.71
CA GLU A 262 26.91 8.26 4.66
C GLU A 262 25.65 7.64 4.06
N ARG A 263 24.47 8.13 4.48
CA ARG A 263 23.18 7.67 3.93
C ARG A 263 23.10 7.92 2.42
N ALA A 264 23.49 9.11 1.96
CA ALA A 264 23.52 9.44 0.55
C ALA A 264 24.48 8.54 -0.23
N SER A 265 25.69 8.31 0.30
CA SER A 265 26.69 7.42 -0.30
C SER A 265 26.21 5.97 -0.41
N VAL A 266 25.54 5.44 0.64
CA VAL A 266 25.00 4.07 0.62
C VAL A 266 23.85 3.94 -0.38
N PHE A 267 22.96 4.94 -0.48
CA PHE A 267 21.89 4.92 -1.48
C PHE A 267 22.41 5.08 -2.91
N ASP A 268 23.43 5.90 -3.12
CA ASP A 268 24.08 6.03 -4.43
C ASP A 268 24.73 4.70 -4.84
N TRP A 269 25.52 4.09 -3.95
CA TRP A 269 26.07 2.75 -4.19
C TRP A 269 24.97 1.73 -4.48
N PHE A 270 23.92 1.68 -3.66
CA PHE A 270 22.81 0.73 -3.84
C PHE A 270 22.09 0.94 -5.17
N SER A 271 21.93 2.17 -5.61
CA SER A 271 21.29 2.50 -6.89
C SER A 271 22.14 2.02 -8.08
N ASN A 272 23.47 2.19 -8.00
CA ASN A 272 24.39 1.96 -9.12
C ASN A 272 24.96 0.52 -9.17
N THR A 273 24.84 -0.29 -8.11
CA THR A 273 25.33 -1.66 -8.07
C THR A 273 24.20 -2.64 -8.37
N PRO A 274 24.24 -3.43 -9.46
CA PRO A 274 23.13 -4.28 -9.91
C PRO A 274 22.68 -5.35 -8.92
N ASP A 275 23.62 -6.00 -8.23
CA ASP A 275 23.46 -7.11 -7.29
C ASP A 275 23.55 -6.66 -5.82
N ALA A 276 23.46 -5.36 -5.55
CA ALA A 276 23.60 -4.81 -4.22
C ALA A 276 22.54 -5.35 -3.25
N ILE A 277 22.97 -5.64 -2.03
CA ILE A 277 22.10 -6.05 -0.93
C ILE A 277 22.16 -5.00 0.17
N LEU A 278 21.03 -4.38 0.47
CA LEU A 278 20.91 -3.33 1.49
C LEU A 278 20.16 -3.85 2.71
N HIS A 279 20.89 -4.07 3.80
CA HIS A 279 20.32 -4.38 5.11
C HIS A 279 19.92 -3.10 5.83
N ASN A 280 18.68 -3.03 6.30
CA ASN A 280 18.19 -1.82 6.98
C ASN A 280 17.19 -2.14 8.10
N VAL A 281 16.91 -1.11 8.93
CA VAL A 281 15.89 -1.13 9.97
C VAL A 281 14.99 0.09 9.81
N GLY A 282 13.85 -0.08 9.16
CA GLY A 282 12.81 0.95 9.05
C GLY A 282 13.13 2.20 8.21
N ILE A 283 14.38 2.42 7.79
CA ILE A 283 14.77 3.63 7.05
C ILE A 283 14.22 3.61 5.63
N ALA A 284 14.30 2.48 4.97
CA ALA A 284 13.85 2.32 3.60
C ALA A 284 12.34 2.02 3.49
N THR A 285 11.57 2.05 4.59
CA THR A 285 10.12 1.83 4.55
C THR A 285 9.34 3.01 3.96
N THR A 286 9.88 4.23 4.06
CA THR A 286 9.23 5.44 3.52
C THR A 286 10.30 6.38 2.91
N GLY A 287 9.95 7.08 1.83
CA GLY A 287 10.78 8.15 1.25
C GLY A 287 11.87 7.72 0.28
N THR A 288 12.23 6.44 0.17
CA THR A 288 13.17 5.94 -0.84
C THR A 288 12.43 5.38 -2.05
N ASP A 289 12.76 5.87 -3.23
CA ASP A 289 12.20 5.39 -4.50
C ASP A 289 13.33 4.81 -5.36
N ILE A 290 13.52 3.49 -5.28
CA ILE A 290 14.52 2.76 -6.04
C ILE A 290 13.82 1.67 -6.86
N PRO A 291 13.39 1.96 -8.10
CA PRO A 291 12.63 1.05 -8.94
C PRO A 291 13.36 -0.25 -9.28
N SER A 292 14.70 -0.22 -9.28
CA SER A 292 15.55 -1.36 -9.62
C SER A 292 15.56 -2.48 -8.55
N VAL A 293 14.93 -2.31 -7.38
CA VAL A 293 14.81 -3.36 -6.36
C VAL A 293 13.99 -4.53 -6.90
N ARG A 294 14.58 -5.73 -6.93
CA ARG A 294 13.97 -6.96 -7.46
C ARG A 294 13.59 -7.96 -6.38
N CYS A 295 14.16 -7.82 -5.17
CA CYS A 295 13.82 -8.67 -4.03
C CYS A 295 13.67 -7.85 -2.75
N VAL A 296 12.71 -8.25 -1.91
CA VAL A 296 12.52 -7.75 -0.56
C VAL A 296 12.48 -8.92 0.41
N ILE A 297 13.38 -8.92 1.39
CA ILE A 297 13.41 -9.91 2.46
C ILE A 297 12.85 -9.27 3.73
N THR A 298 11.78 -9.84 4.28
CA THR A 298 11.23 -9.45 5.58
C THR A 298 11.75 -10.38 6.66
N ASN A 299 12.87 -9.99 7.25
CA ASN A 299 13.56 -10.74 8.30
C ASN A 299 13.10 -10.27 9.69
N PHE A 300 11.78 -10.18 9.86
CA PHE A 300 11.08 -9.80 11.09
C PHE A 300 9.62 -10.24 11.03
N SER A 301 9.00 -10.43 12.20
CA SER A 301 7.54 -10.53 12.32
C SER A 301 6.93 -9.19 12.73
N THR A 302 5.69 -8.91 12.30
CA THR A 302 4.98 -7.69 12.71
C THR A 302 3.52 -7.97 13.04
N GLN A 303 2.90 -7.12 13.87
CA GLN A 303 1.45 -7.08 14.11
C GLN A 303 0.79 -5.96 13.28
N SER A 304 1.54 -5.29 12.40
CA SER A 304 1.10 -4.13 11.64
C SER A 304 0.98 -4.46 10.15
N LEU A 305 -0.26 -4.54 9.66
CA LEU A 305 -0.55 -4.66 8.22
C LEU A 305 0.06 -3.49 7.41
N PRO A 306 -0.01 -2.22 7.86
CA PRO A 306 0.68 -1.12 7.18
C PRO A 306 2.18 -1.36 7.02
N LYS A 307 2.87 -1.82 8.08
CA LYS A 307 4.31 -2.10 8.03
C LYS A 307 4.62 -3.21 7.02
N TRP A 308 3.84 -4.29 7.01
CA TRP A 308 3.95 -5.37 6.03
C TRP A 308 3.84 -4.85 4.59
N LEU A 309 2.75 -4.14 4.28
CA LEU A 309 2.49 -3.65 2.93
C LEU A 309 3.48 -2.60 2.44
N GLN A 310 3.91 -1.69 3.31
CA GLN A 310 4.87 -0.65 2.95
C GLN A 310 6.27 -1.20 2.74
N THR A 311 6.67 -2.18 3.55
CA THR A 311 7.97 -2.84 3.42
C THR A 311 8.04 -3.63 2.13
N THR A 312 7.09 -4.52 1.89
CA THR A 312 7.08 -5.39 0.71
C THR A 312 6.85 -4.62 -0.59
N GLY A 313 6.04 -3.58 -0.55
CA GLY A 313 5.78 -2.70 -1.70
C GLY A 313 7.01 -1.94 -2.25
N ARG A 314 8.16 -2.00 -1.58
CA ARG A 314 9.43 -1.43 -2.10
C ARG A 314 9.91 -2.12 -3.36
N GLY A 315 9.62 -3.41 -3.51
CA GLY A 315 9.94 -4.18 -4.70
C GLY A 315 9.00 -3.96 -5.89
N ALA A 316 7.85 -3.34 -5.68
CA ALA A 316 6.75 -3.37 -6.67
C ALA A 316 6.87 -2.38 -7.83
N ARG A 317 7.85 -1.45 -7.83
CA ARG A 317 7.99 -0.44 -8.89
C ARG A 317 8.37 -1.05 -10.22
N PRO A 318 7.74 -0.63 -11.34
CA PRO A 318 8.18 -1.00 -12.67
C PRO A 318 9.62 -0.53 -12.93
N TYR A 319 10.39 -1.37 -13.58
CA TYR A 319 11.75 -1.08 -14.03
C TYR A 319 12.06 -1.90 -15.28
N THR A 320 13.06 -1.49 -16.06
CA THR A 320 13.46 -2.19 -17.28
C THR A 320 13.71 -3.69 -17.01
N GLU A 321 13.13 -4.57 -17.82
CA GLU A 321 13.26 -6.04 -17.73
C GLU A 321 12.83 -6.64 -16.38
N LYS A 322 11.95 -5.95 -15.66
CA LYS A 322 11.42 -6.42 -14.38
C LYS A 322 9.98 -6.87 -14.54
N GLU A 323 9.79 -8.17 -14.77
CA GLU A 323 8.47 -8.80 -14.92
C GLU A 323 7.77 -8.99 -13.59
N TYR A 324 8.53 -9.28 -12.53
CA TYR A 324 8.03 -9.46 -11.16
C TYR A 324 9.12 -9.08 -10.15
N PHE A 325 8.73 -9.02 -8.89
CA PHE A 325 9.69 -8.95 -7.79
C PHE A 325 9.45 -10.10 -6.80
N THR A 326 10.50 -10.45 -6.06
CA THR A 326 10.47 -11.53 -5.07
C THR A 326 10.26 -10.97 -3.67
N ILE A 327 9.39 -11.58 -2.90
CA ILE A 327 9.26 -11.39 -1.45
C ILE A 327 9.73 -12.68 -0.78
N ILE A 328 10.67 -12.57 0.17
CA ILE A 328 11.10 -13.67 1.03
C ILE A 328 10.66 -13.33 2.45
N ASP A 329 9.60 -13.98 2.91
CA ASP A 329 9.00 -13.72 4.22
C ASP A 329 9.51 -14.73 5.26
N LEU A 330 10.45 -14.30 6.07
CA LEU A 330 11.03 -15.09 7.17
C LEU A 330 10.23 -14.92 8.48
N GLY A 331 9.32 -13.95 8.53
CA GLY A 331 8.54 -13.60 9.71
C GLY A 331 7.11 -14.11 9.71
N ASN A 332 6.74 -14.94 8.73
CA ASN A 332 5.38 -15.47 8.57
C ASN A 332 4.30 -14.36 8.51
N ASN A 333 4.63 -13.24 7.87
CA ASN A 333 3.71 -12.10 7.77
C ASN A 333 2.65 -12.32 6.70
N ALA A 334 3.04 -12.92 5.56
CA ALA A 334 2.13 -13.21 4.46
C ALA A 334 1.02 -14.19 4.83
N GLN A 335 1.31 -15.20 5.67
CA GLN A 335 0.28 -16.14 6.15
C GLN A 335 -0.73 -15.46 7.09
N VAL A 336 -0.29 -14.40 7.79
CA VAL A 336 -1.10 -13.69 8.77
C VAL A 336 -1.93 -12.58 8.14
N PHE A 337 -1.35 -11.82 7.21
CA PHE A 337 -1.95 -10.63 6.62
C PHE A 337 -2.47 -10.86 5.20
N GLY A 338 -2.25 -12.04 4.63
CA GLY A 338 -2.43 -12.30 3.21
C GLY A 338 -1.25 -11.80 2.38
N GLU A 339 -1.29 -12.09 1.11
CA GLU A 339 -0.30 -11.64 0.14
C GLU A 339 -0.28 -10.11 0.02
N TRP A 340 0.87 -9.57 -0.35
CA TRP A 340 0.99 -8.14 -0.62
C TRP A 340 0.00 -7.66 -1.68
N SER A 341 -0.24 -8.47 -2.69
CA SER A 341 -1.11 -8.16 -3.83
C SER A 341 -2.60 -8.38 -3.57
N ASP A 342 -3.01 -8.90 -2.41
CA ASP A 342 -4.42 -9.15 -2.13
C ASP A 342 -5.24 -7.85 -2.10
N SER A 343 -6.43 -7.87 -2.68
CA SER A 343 -7.42 -6.79 -2.53
C SER A 343 -7.91 -6.72 -1.09
N ARG A 344 -8.13 -5.51 -0.60
CA ARG A 344 -8.57 -5.27 0.78
C ARG A 344 -9.76 -4.31 0.84
N ASN A 345 -10.71 -4.59 1.71
CA ASN A 345 -11.86 -3.72 1.91
C ASN A 345 -11.53 -2.55 2.88
N TRP A 346 -10.79 -1.56 2.35
CA TRP A 346 -10.35 -0.40 3.12
C TRP A 346 -11.50 0.43 3.69
N LYS A 347 -12.65 0.50 3.00
CA LYS A 347 -13.85 1.19 3.51
C LYS A 347 -14.36 0.52 4.78
N SER A 348 -14.50 -0.79 4.76
CA SER A 348 -14.92 -1.54 5.95
C SER A 348 -13.93 -1.38 7.09
N MET A 349 -12.62 -1.43 6.82
CA MET A 349 -11.57 -1.25 7.81
C MET A 349 -11.55 0.16 8.43
N PHE A 350 -11.90 1.18 7.66
CA PHE A 350 -11.98 2.55 8.14
C PHE A 350 -13.22 2.77 9.02
N HIS A 351 -14.41 2.36 8.57
CA HIS A 351 -15.66 2.59 9.29
C HIS A 351 -15.80 1.69 10.53
N ASN A 352 -15.27 0.48 10.47
CA ASN A 352 -15.32 -0.50 11.55
C ASN A 352 -13.89 -0.91 11.96
N PRO A 353 -13.11 0.02 12.50
CA PRO A 353 -11.75 -0.30 12.92
C PRO A 353 -11.79 -1.36 14.02
N PRO A 354 -10.98 -2.40 13.90
CA PRO A 354 -10.98 -3.47 14.89
C PRO A 354 -10.46 -2.95 16.23
N MET A 355 -11.33 -3.00 17.23
CA MET A 355 -11.02 -2.56 18.59
C MET A 355 -10.64 -3.76 19.45
N HIS A 356 -9.49 -3.71 20.11
CA HIS A 356 -9.14 -4.66 21.17
C HIS A 356 -9.95 -4.35 22.44
N LYS A 357 -10.26 -5.38 23.25
CA LYS A 357 -10.90 -5.22 24.56
C LYS A 357 -10.14 -4.27 25.51
N GLU A 358 -8.86 -3.98 25.22
CA GLU A 358 -8.00 -3.05 25.99
C GLU A 358 -7.78 -1.69 25.28
N GLY A 359 -8.63 -1.32 24.32
CA GLY A 359 -8.61 0.01 23.69
C GLY A 359 -7.49 0.24 22.68
N GLY A 360 -7.45 -0.52 21.61
CA GLY A 360 -6.56 -0.29 20.46
C GLY A 360 -7.05 -1.02 19.20
N VAL A 361 -6.65 -0.55 18.02
CA VAL A 361 -6.98 -1.21 16.75
C VAL A 361 -6.22 -2.53 16.66
N ALA A 362 -6.93 -3.67 16.62
CA ALA A 362 -6.32 -4.98 16.43
C ALA A 362 -5.81 -5.12 14.97
N ALA A 363 -4.75 -5.89 14.79
CA ALA A 363 -4.38 -6.36 13.46
C ALA A 363 -5.52 -7.22 12.90
N MET A 364 -5.88 -6.98 11.63
CA MET A 364 -7.00 -7.65 10.97
C MET A 364 -6.51 -8.43 9.77
N LYS A 365 -7.27 -9.48 9.43
CA LYS A 365 -7.14 -10.26 8.20
C LYS A 365 -8.50 -10.36 7.52
N ASP A 366 -8.49 -10.48 6.20
CA ASP A 366 -9.70 -10.84 5.46
C ASP A 366 -9.88 -12.37 5.46
N CYS A 367 -11.13 -12.81 5.59
CA CYS A 367 -11.45 -14.21 5.37
C CYS A 367 -11.26 -14.54 3.87
N PRO A 368 -10.46 -15.55 3.50
CA PRO A 368 -10.23 -15.88 2.09
C PRO A 368 -11.47 -16.41 1.37
N THR A 369 -12.49 -16.80 2.12
CA THR A 369 -13.72 -17.39 1.56
C THR A 369 -14.84 -16.36 1.39
N CYS A 370 -15.12 -15.56 2.44
CA CYS A 370 -16.24 -14.61 2.41
C CYS A 370 -15.81 -13.14 2.51
N PHE A 371 -14.50 -12.85 2.58
CA PHE A 371 -13.91 -11.51 2.68
C PHE A 371 -14.34 -10.71 3.92
N ARG A 372 -14.94 -11.40 4.92
CA ARG A 372 -15.22 -10.76 6.20
C ARG A 372 -13.92 -10.38 6.88
N LEU A 373 -13.87 -9.16 7.38
CA LEU A 373 -12.75 -8.66 8.16
C LEU A 373 -12.78 -9.30 9.57
N LEU A 374 -11.67 -9.90 9.96
CA LEU A 374 -11.52 -10.65 11.19
C LEU A 374 -10.27 -10.24 11.96
N PRO A 375 -10.27 -10.30 13.29
CA PRO A 375 -9.02 -10.20 14.04
C PRO A 375 -8.01 -11.23 13.53
N VAL A 376 -6.73 -10.85 13.38
CA VAL A 376 -5.67 -11.78 12.94
C VAL A 376 -5.64 -13.08 13.76
N ARG A 377 -6.01 -13.01 15.06
CA ARG A 377 -6.05 -14.16 15.97
C ARG A 377 -7.34 -15.00 15.86
N ALA A 378 -8.27 -14.64 15.00
CA ALA A 378 -9.47 -15.46 14.83
C ALA A 378 -9.09 -16.86 14.32
N SER A 379 -9.55 -17.90 15.02
CA SER A 379 -9.34 -19.30 14.63
C SER A 379 -10.36 -19.78 13.62
N GLN A 380 -11.52 -19.11 13.54
CA GLN A 380 -12.59 -19.45 12.63
C GLN A 380 -13.31 -18.17 12.19
N CYS A 381 -13.78 -18.14 10.95
CA CYS A 381 -14.66 -17.09 10.46
C CYS A 381 -16.08 -17.33 11.00
N PRO A 382 -16.66 -16.36 11.74
CA PRO A 382 -18.02 -16.54 12.29
C PRO A 382 -19.10 -16.46 11.20
N GLU A 383 -18.79 -16.00 9.99
CA GLU A 383 -19.74 -15.87 8.88
C GLU A 383 -19.83 -17.15 8.04
N CYS A 384 -18.67 -17.66 7.58
CA CYS A 384 -18.62 -18.79 6.64
C CYS A 384 -17.98 -20.05 7.23
N GLY A 385 -17.61 -20.06 8.51
CA GLY A 385 -17.02 -21.21 9.18
C GLY A 385 -15.59 -21.56 8.77
N THR A 386 -14.94 -20.80 7.87
CA THR A 386 -13.57 -21.06 7.45
C THR A 386 -12.64 -21.11 8.66
N GLN A 387 -11.96 -22.23 8.84
CA GLN A 387 -10.96 -22.42 9.88
C GLN A 387 -9.64 -21.72 9.48
N PHE A 388 -9.02 -21.06 10.43
CA PHE A 388 -7.69 -20.48 10.27
C PHE A 388 -6.71 -21.24 11.15
N ASP A 389 -5.61 -21.65 10.59
CA ASP A 389 -4.51 -22.18 11.37
C ASP A 389 -3.95 -21.08 12.28
N THR A 390 -4.37 -21.10 13.53
CA THR A 390 -3.83 -20.25 14.60
C THR A 390 -2.75 -21.01 15.37
N GLY A 391 -2.31 -22.15 14.81
CA GLY A 391 -1.39 -23.06 15.45
C GLY A 391 -0.15 -22.32 15.96
N THR A 392 0.24 -22.66 17.18
CA THR A 392 1.55 -22.38 17.75
C THR A 392 2.58 -23.06 16.86
N LEU A 393 3.08 -22.32 15.86
CA LEU A 393 4.18 -22.79 15.04
C LEU A 393 5.39 -22.90 15.96
N LYS A 394 5.81 -24.12 16.28
CA LYS A 394 7.07 -24.38 17.00
C LYS A 394 8.21 -24.27 15.99
N PHE A 395 9.33 -23.64 16.39
CA PHE A 395 10.58 -23.79 15.62
C PHE A 395 10.96 -25.26 15.63
N ASP A 396 10.74 -25.91 14.53
CA ASP A 396 11.23 -27.26 14.32
C ASP A 396 12.71 -27.21 13.95
N ASP A 397 13.52 -28.15 14.45
CA ASP A 397 14.95 -28.26 14.12
C ASP A 397 15.19 -28.85 12.71
N SER A 398 14.16 -29.18 11.97
CA SER A 398 14.27 -29.57 10.57
C SER A 398 14.76 -28.41 9.68
N VAL A 399 15.34 -28.72 8.54
CA VAL A 399 15.74 -27.74 7.53
C VAL A 399 14.48 -26.98 7.09
N ALA A 400 14.47 -25.65 7.21
CA ALA A 400 13.33 -24.85 6.83
C ALA A 400 13.01 -25.04 5.34
N GLU A 401 11.79 -25.48 5.04
CA GLU A 401 11.28 -25.56 3.68
C GLU A 401 10.58 -24.25 3.34
N PHE A 402 10.99 -23.66 2.23
CA PHE A 402 10.29 -22.49 1.67
C PHE A 402 9.09 -22.95 0.86
N GLU A 403 7.96 -22.32 1.09
CA GLU A 403 6.74 -22.51 0.32
C GLU A 403 6.49 -21.28 -0.54
N LEU A 404 6.18 -21.49 -1.84
CA LEU A 404 5.68 -20.45 -2.71
C LEU A 404 4.20 -20.18 -2.33
N LEU A 405 3.93 -19.04 -1.69
CA LEU A 405 2.58 -18.63 -1.32
C LEU A 405 1.83 -17.98 -2.49
N THR A 406 2.56 -17.34 -3.40
CA THR A 406 1.96 -16.69 -4.55
C THR A 406 1.31 -17.73 -5.43
N LYS A 407 -0.01 -17.80 -5.36
CA LYS A 407 -0.82 -18.64 -6.26
C LYS A 407 -0.82 -18.12 -7.69
N GLY A 408 0.09 -17.20 -8.01
CA GLY A 408 0.12 -16.31 -9.16
C GLY A 408 -1.08 -15.37 -9.10
N ILE A 409 -0.92 -14.10 -9.52
CA ILE A 409 -2.08 -13.41 -10.07
C ILE A 409 -2.34 -14.19 -11.36
N ASN A 410 -3.01 -15.33 -11.21
CA ASN A 410 -3.54 -16.04 -12.34
C ASN A 410 -4.69 -15.15 -12.79
N ILE A 411 -4.41 -14.31 -13.77
CA ILE A 411 -5.43 -13.53 -14.49
C ILE A 411 -6.55 -14.48 -14.92
N GLU A 412 -6.25 -15.74 -15.17
CA GLU A 412 -7.22 -16.82 -15.40
C GLU A 412 -7.95 -17.26 -14.12
N LYS A 413 -7.38 -17.15 -12.91
CA LYS A 413 -8.05 -17.53 -11.64
C LYS A 413 -8.78 -16.39 -10.94
N ILE A 414 -8.60 -15.14 -11.30
CA ILE A 414 -9.60 -14.09 -11.03
C ILE A 414 -10.92 -14.45 -11.74
N GLN A 415 -10.85 -15.34 -12.73
CA GLN A 415 -11.97 -15.82 -13.54
C GLN A 415 -12.85 -16.88 -12.85
N GLU A 416 -12.48 -17.49 -11.74
CA GLU A 416 -13.20 -18.69 -11.24
C GLU A 416 -13.55 -18.67 -9.77
N LYS A 417 -13.95 -17.54 -9.22
CA LYS A 417 -14.87 -17.61 -8.08
C LYS A 417 -16.26 -17.85 -8.64
N LYS A 418 -16.68 -19.10 -8.59
CA LYS A 418 -18.03 -19.50 -8.92
C LYS A 418 -18.84 -19.51 -7.63
N ASP A 419 -20.12 -19.12 -7.72
CA ASP A 419 -21.08 -19.35 -6.65
C ASP A 419 -21.38 -20.86 -6.51
N GLU A 420 -22.24 -21.22 -5.55
CA GLU A 420 -22.65 -22.64 -5.33
C GLU A 420 -23.26 -23.31 -6.56
N GLU A 421 -23.70 -22.53 -7.56
CA GLU A 421 -24.28 -22.99 -8.82
C GLU A 421 -23.27 -22.98 -9.98
N GLY A 422 -21.98 -22.72 -9.71
CA GLY A 422 -20.92 -22.73 -10.71
C GLY A 422 -20.81 -21.47 -11.57
N ARG A 423 -21.46 -20.35 -11.20
CA ARG A 423 -21.46 -19.09 -11.94
C ARG A 423 -20.28 -18.19 -11.51
N PRO A 424 -19.60 -17.48 -12.42
CA PRO A 424 -18.46 -16.63 -12.09
C PRO A 424 -18.88 -15.47 -11.18
N LEU A 425 -18.20 -15.33 -10.02
CA LEU A 425 -18.32 -14.17 -9.13
C LEU A 425 -17.33 -13.09 -9.57
N TYR A 426 -17.83 -12.01 -10.13
CA TYR A 426 -17.02 -10.85 -10.48
C TYR A 426 -16.71 -10.03 -9.23
N SER A 427 -15.43 -9.78 -8.97
CA SER A 427 -14.98 -9.04 -7.78
C SER A 427 -15.46 -7.59 -7.76
N THR A 428 -15.65 -6.97 -8.94
CA THR A 428 -16.27 -5.64 -9.07
C THR A 428 -17.16 -5.57 -10.30
N PHE A 429 -18.15 -4.68 -10.26
CA PHE A 429 -19.02 -4.36 -11.38
C PHE A 429 -18.24 -4.01 -12.67
N PHE A 430 -17.13 -3.30 -12.54
CA PHE A 430 -16.31 -2.83 -13.66
C PHE A 430 -15.50 -3.95 -14.35
N HIS A 431 -15.27 -5.08 -13.70
CA HIS A 431 -14.60 -6.22 -14.32
C HIS A 431 -15.48 -6.97 -15.33
N ILE A 432 -16.80 -6.79 -15.29
CA ILE A 432 -17.72 -7.48 -16.18
C ILE A 432 -17.44 -7.15 -17.65
N GLY A 433 -17.31 -5.86 -17.99
CA GLY A 433 -17.01 -5.42 -19.36
C GLY A 433 -15.66 -5.92 -19.88
N TRP A 434 -14.64 -5.95 -19.03
CA TRP A 434 -13.32 -6.49 -19.36
C TRP A 434 -13.36 -7.99 -19.64
N HIS A 435 -14.07 -8.77 -18.81
CA HIS A 435 -14.21 -10.21 -19.03
C HIS A 435 -14.91 -10.53 -20.34
N ILE A 436 -15.99 -9.80 -20.64
CA ILE A 436 -16.75 -10.01 -21.85
C ILE A 436 -15.94 -9.59 -23.08
N ALA A 437 -15.21 -8.47 -23.02
CA ALA A 437 -14.31 -8.05 -24.08
C ALA A 437 -13.22 -9.10 -24.38
N LYS A 438 -12.70 -9.79 -23.38
CA LYS A 438 -11.70 -10.84 -23.52
C LYS A 438 -12.20 -12.08 -24.29
N MET A 439 -13.51 -12.30 -24.35
CA MET A 439 -14.11 -13.41 -25.10
C MET A 439 -13.91 -13.25 -26.62
N THR A 440 -13.64 -12.05 -27.11
CA THR A 440 -13.35 -11.81 -28.54
C THR A 440 -12.00 -12.35 -28.99
N LYS A 441 -11.08 -12.69 -28.08
CA LYS A 441 -9.72 -13.20 -28.37
C LYS A 441 -8.95 -12.34 -29.39
N GLY A 442 -9.17 -11.05 -29.41
CA GLY A 442 -8.53 -10.13 -30.36
C GLY A 442 -9.12 -10.12 -31.77
N GLN A 443 -10.30 -10.69 -31.96
CA GLN A 443 -11.03 -10.59 -33.22
C GLN A 443 -11.53 -9.16 -33.46
N ILE A 444 -11.65 -8.76 -34.74
CA ILE A 444 -12.31 -7.51 -35.11
C ILE A 444 -13.79 -7.62 -34.69
N VAL A 445 -14.24 -6.71 -33.86
CA VAL A 445 -15.62 -6.72 -33.33
C VAL A 445 -16.54 -6.04 -34.33
N THR A 446 -17.43 -6.79 -34.95
CA THR A 446 -18.49 -6.24 -35.81
C THR A 446 -19.61 -5.64 -34.95
N GLU A 447 -20.46 -4.78 -35.53
CA GLU A 447 -21.60 -4.17 -34.85
C GLU A 447 -22.57 -5.22 -34.26
N ALA A 448 -22.80 -6.30 -34.97
CA ALA A 448 -23.62 -7.42 -34.49
C ALA A 448 -22.98 -8.13 -33.30
N MET A 449 -21.66 -8.35 -33.32
CA MET A 449 -20.92 -8.92 -32.19
C MET A 449 -20.94 -7.94 -30.99
N PHE A 450 -20.77 -6.66 -31.23
CA PHE A 450 -20.83 -5.67 -30.15
C PHE A 450 -22.19 -5.68 -29.45
N THR A 451 -23.27 -5.71 -30.20
CA THR A 451 -24.65 -5.75 -29.66
C THR A 451 -24.87 -6.99 -28.76
N GLU A 452 -24.35 -8.16 -29.17
CA GLU A 452 -24.45 -9.37 -28.36
C GLU A 452 -23.57 -9.31 -27.10
N LEU A 453 -22.34 -8.81 -27.21
CA LEU A 453 -21.44 -8.60 -26.07
C LEU A 453 -22.01 -7.58 -25.06
N GLU A 454 -22.64 -6.51 -25.55
CA GLU A 454 -23.33 -5.52 -24.73
C GLU A 454 -24.52 -6.15 -23.98
N ARG A 455 -25.34 -6.96 -24.65
CA ARG A 455 -26.44 -7.71 -24.03
C ARG A 455 -25.92 -8.58 -22.89
N MET A 456 -24.87 -9.38 -23.16
CA MET A 456 -24.23 -10.21 -22.13
C MET A 456 -23.70 -9.37 -20.95
N CYS A 457 -23.13 -8.21 -21.25
CA CYS A 457 -22.59 -7.29 -20.25
C CYS A 457 -23.69 -6.75 -19.34
N HIS A 458 -24.85 -6.40 -19.90
CA HIS A 458 -26.03 -5.95 -19.16
C HIS A 458 -26.63 -7.07 -18.30
N GLU A 459 -26.74 -8.29 -18.80
CA GLU A 459 -27.27 -9.44 -18.04
C GLU A 459 -26.36 -9.75 -16.85
N LYS A 460 -25.05 -9.83 -17.06
CA LYS A 460 -24.09 -10.06 -15.98
C LYS A 460 -24.04 -8.92 -14.96
N SER A 461 -24.24 -7.68 -15.42
CA SER A 461 -24.33 -6.52 -14.54
C SER A 461 -25.60 -6.54 -13.69
N LYS A 462 -26.72 -7.00 -14.24
CA LYS A 462 -27.98 -7.20 -13.52
C LYS A 462 -27.83 -8.28 -12.44
N GLU A 463 -27.21 -9.41 -12.79
CA GLU A 463 -26.90 -10.50 -11.88
C GLU A 463 -25.99 -10.03 -10.74
N TRP A 464 -24.91 -9.30 -11.06
CA TRP A 464 -24.01 -8.73 -10.06
C TRP A 464 -24.72 -7.76 -9.10
N CYS A 465 -25.61 -6.89 -9.62
CA CYS A 465 -26.40 -6.00 -8.79
C CYS A 465 -27.32 -6.78 -7.83
N HIS A 466 -27.96 -7.83 -8.30
CA HIS A 466 -28.82 -8.69 -7.48
C HIS A 466 -28.04 -9.35 -6.35
N LEU A 467 -26.88 -9.95 -6.67
CA LEU A 467 -25.99 -10.61 -5.69
C LEU A 467 -25.40 -9.65 -4.65
N ASN A 468 -25.29 -8.35 -4.99
CA ASN A 468 -24.76 -7.31 -4.09
C ASN A 468 -25.87 -6.44 -3.45
N GLY A 469 -27.14 -6.87 -3.50
CA GLY A 469 -28.27 -6.16 -2.91
C GLY A 469 -28.56 -4.80 -3.55
N LYS A 470 -28.13 -4.57 -4.81
CA LYS A 470 -28.30 -3.33 -5.54
C LYS A 470 -29.43 -3.44 -6.57
N ARG A 471 -30.14 -2.32 -6.76
CA ARG A 471 -31.15 -2.25 -7.84
C ARG A 471 -30.45 -1.90 -9.16
N PHE A 472 -30.59 -2.77 -10.17
CA PHE A 472 -30.09 -2.51 -11.52
C PHE A 472 -30.89 -1.37 -12.18
N ASN A 473 -30.22 -0.35 -12.68
CA ASN A 473 -30.82 0.85 -13.27
C ASN A 473 -30.06 1.31 -14.52
N THR A 474 -30.49 2.40 -15.14
CA THR A 474 -29.89 2.99 -16.35
C THR A 474 -28.41 3.29 -16.18
N TRP A 475 -27.99 3.82 -15.04
CA TRP A 475 -26.58 4.09 -14.74
C TRP A 475 -25.72 2.82 -14.83
N HIS A 476 -26.20 1.70 -14.29
CA HIS A 476 -25.47 0.42 -14.37
C HIS A 476 -25.34 -0.08 -15.81
N LYS A 477 -26.38 0.12 -16.66
CA LYS A 477 -26.32 -0.21 -18.09
C LYS A 477 -25.25 0.62 -18.81
N GLU A 478 -25.31 1.94 -18.64
CA GLU A 478 -24.36 2.86 -19.27
C GLU A 478 -22.91 2.57 -18.86
N GLN A 479 -22.67 2.34 -17.56
CA GLN A 479 -21.32 1.99 -17.08
C GLN A 479 -20.84 0.65 -17.63
N ALA A 480 -21.72 -0.34 -17.73
CA ALA A 480 -21.38 -1.64 -18.31
C ALA A 480 -21.00 -1.51 -19.80
N THR A 481 -21.79 -0.78 -20.59
CA THR A 481 -21.52 -0.49 -22.00
C THR A 481 -20.22 0.30 -22.17
N ASN A 482 -20.00 1.34 -21.40
CA ASN A 482 -18.80 2.18 -21.48
C ASN A 482 -17.53 1.36 -21.13
N ASN A 483 -17.61 0.49 -20.15
CA ASN A 483 -16.49 -0.42 -19.83
C ASN A 483 -16.23 -1.43 -20.95
N LEU A 484 -17.26 -1.99 -21.54
CA LEU A 484 -17.13 -2.90 -22.66
C LEU A 484 -16.45 -2.19 -23.85
N LYS A 485 -16.95 -1.01 -24.26
CA LYS A 485 -16.38 -0.18 -25.33
C LYS A 485 -14.92 0.12 -25.09
N LYS A 486 -14.57 0.54 -23.88
CA LYS A 486 -13.19 0.86 -23.46
C LYS A 486 -12.23 -0.32 -23.66
N HIS A 487 -12.65 -1.53 -23.33
CA HIS A 487 -11.80 -2.71 -23.42
C HIS A 487 -11.77 -3.34 -24.81
N LEU A 488 -12.73 -3.03 -25.65
CA LEU A 488 -12.76 -3.40 -27.07
C LEU A 488 -12.05 -2.40 -27.98
N ASN A 489 -11.63 -1.22 -27.44
CA ASN A 489 -11.18 -0.06 -28.23
C ASN A 489 -12.19 0.35 -29.32
N TYR A 490 -13.50 0.18 -29.05
CA TYR A 490 -14.56 0.27 -30.02
C TYR A 490 -14.78 1.71 -30.57
N ASP A 491 -14.38 2.74 -29.81
CA ASP A 491 -14.50 4.14 -30.24
C ASP A 491 -13.41 4.56 -31.26
N ASN A 492 -12.49 3.65 -31.62
CA ASN A 492 -11.44 3.85 -32.62
C ASN A 492 -11.67 3.00 -33.91
N LEU A 493 -12.79 2.32 -34.02
CA LEU A 493 -13.27 1.62 -35.20
C LEU A 493 -14.39 2.42 -35.87
#